data_02cd67d6c9c3087bf8544a5842ab0426
#
_entry.id   02cd67d6c9c3087bf8544a5842ab0426
#
_cell.length_a   1.000
_cell.length_b   1.000
_cell.length_c   1.000
_cell.angle_alpha   90.00
_cell.angle_beta   90.00
_cell.angle_gamma   90.00
#
_symmetry.space_group_name_H-M   'P 1'
#
loop_
_entity.id
_entity.type
_entity.pdbx_description
1 polymer ?
#
loop_
_entity_poly.entity_id
_entity_poly.type
_entity_poly.pdbx_seq_one_letter_code
_entity_poly.pdbx_strand_id
1 'polypeptide(L)'
;MNRVPVKLLCAWAALFMCTALQASPVKYFGRVVSSGKGVPDVSVTDGRSVVRTDHAGRYVLESDGNAEFVYISVPSGYTVPLENNAPCFYRNVSDEEKEVLRVDFEIGATMQDETRHMFFLWADVQVYEPEEVRYVEKAAADVRHLVESSGLPAVGVTCGDIIGEWNYTPSLFMPVMAATSQSGVPFYCAVGNHDMDMDARSNEGSKRTFKSLFGPTYYSFNKGKVHYVVLDNVFYLALGYRTVGYIEETQLRWLENDLANVPDGSTVVVCMHIPAYSRAARHKEWGKEELNKITCNRNALYDILEPYNAHLLTAHEHYAENYVMSDRLFEHVHPPLSGLFWQSKWSMDGVPWGYMVYEIDGDDVSWYYKPVGGSREDQFYAYPAGADPARPDCVTANVWNYDPAWKVCWYEDGEFKGEMTRYSGWDRTICEDVEARREKEFKWKYIGAGETEHLFYAKPSSPEAVITVEVTDRFGNVYRKDL
;
A
#
# COMPACT_ATOMS: atom_id res chain seq x y z
N MET A 1 -63.56 48.30 -30.04
CA MET A 1 -62.36 49.04 -29.57
C MET A 1 -62.38 49.06 -28.06
N ASN A 2 -61.71 48.09 -27.38
CA ASN A 2 -61.57 48.14 -25.95
C ASN A 2 -60.08 47.88 -25.65
N ARG A 3 -59.42 48.87 -25.05
CA ARG A 3 -58.04 48.85 -24.59
C ARG A 3 -57.97 48.12 -23.24
N VAL A 4 -57.15 47.11 -23.15
CA VAL A 4 -56.79 46.43 -21.90
C VAL A 4 -55.56 47.16 -21.34
N PRO A 5 -55.52 47.54 -20.06
CA PRO A 5 -54.34 48.15 -19.44
C PRO A 5 -53.34 47.07 -19.07
N VAL A 6 -52.12 47.29 -19.48
CA VAL A 6 -50.93 46.49 -19.07
C VAL A 6 -50.62 46.80 -17.60
N LYS A 7 -50.78 45.81 -16.69
CA LYS A 7 -50.24 45.85 -15.31
C LYS A 7 -48.79 45.47 -15.32
N LEU A 8 -47.90 46.40 -14.95
CA LEU A 8 -46.51 46.17 -14.65
C LEU A 8 -46.46 45.28 -13.39
N LEU A 9 -46.03 44.04 -13.55
CA LEU A 9 -45.58 43.21 -12.43
C LEU A 9 -44.08 43.50 -12.19
N CYS A 10 -43.79 44.24 -11.13
CA CYS A 10 -42.45 44.33 -10.57
C CYS A 10 -42.11 42.98 -9.90
N ALA A 11 -41.34 42.13 -10.59
CA ALA A 11 -40.75 40.94 -10.01
C ALA A 11 -39.55 41.39 -9.16
N TRP A 12 -39.67 41.26 -7.86
CA TRP A 12 -38.56 41.33 -6.93
C TRP A 12 -37.74 40.04 -7.10
N ALA A 13 -36.63 40.15 -7.79
CA ALA A 13 -35.62 39.10 -7.81
C ALA A 13 -34.93 39.15 -6.45
N ALA A 14 -35.34 38.28 -5.52
CA ALA A 14 -34.58 37.98 -4.32
C ALA A 14 -33.33 37.24 -4.78
N LEU A 15 -32.21 37.95 -4.82
CA LEU A 15 -30.88 37.37 -4.98
C LEU A 15 -30.57 36.58 -3.69
N PHE A 16 -30.89 35.30 -3.66
CA PHE A 16 -30.32 34.39 -2.66
C PHE A 16 -28.82 34.29 -2.96
N MET A 17 -28.02 35.14 -2.36
CA MET A 17 -26.61 34.84 -2.16
C MET A 17 -26.53 33.59 -1.26
N CYS A 18 -26.36 32.47 -1.89
CA CYS A 18 -25.80 31.27 -1.20
C CYS A 18 -24.38 31.64 -0.78
N THR A 19 -24.23 32.27 0.36
CA THR A 19 -22.93 32.28 1.05
C THR A 19 -22.68 30.85 1.44
N ALA A 20 -21.87 30.14 0.66
CA ALA A 20 -21.21 28.96 1.18
C ALA A 20 -20.58 29.40 2.50
N LEU A 21 -20.97 28.76 3.59
CA LEU A 21 -20.26 28.92 4.86
C LEU A 21 -18.84 28.40 4.61
N GLN A 22 -17.95 29.30 4.20
CA GLN A 22 -16.53 29.02 4.28
C GLN A 22 -16.17 29.00 5.77
N ALA A 23 -15.53 27.91 6.20
CA ALA A 23 -14.96 27.88 7.54
C ALA A 23 -14.06 29.12 7.73
N SER A 24 -14.03 29.67 8.92
CA SER A 24 -13.15 30.81 9.21
C SER A 24 -11.70 30.35 9.16
N PRO A 25 -10.79 31.16 8.59
CA PRO A 25 -9.38 30.84 8.62
C PRO A 25 -8.88 30.61 10.04
N VAL A 26 -8.10 29.56 10.24
CA VAL A 26 -7.50 29.18 11.52
C VAL A 26 -5.99 29.24 11.40
N LYS A 27 -5.34 29.75 12.44
CA LYS A 27 -3.90 29.77 12.54
C LYS A 27 -3.43 28.73 13.57
N TYR A 28 -2.73 27.71 13.09
CA TYR A 28 -2.02 26.77 13.96
C TYR A 28 -0.59 27.25 14.19
N PHE A 29 -0.13 27.20 15.43
CA PHE A 29 1.25 27.49 15.75
C PHE A 29 1.75 26.56 16.86
N GLY A 30 3.04 26.32 16.93
CA GLY A 30 3.58 25.44 17.95
C GLY A 30 5.06 25.16 17.75
N ARG A 31 5.49 24.09 18.37
CA ARG A 31 6.87 23.63 18.30
C ARG A 31 6.93 22.13 18.09
N VAL A 32 7.91 21.70 17.31
CA VAL A 32 8.39 20.32 17.29
C VAL A 32 9.64 20.26 18.13
N VAL A 33 9.65 19.41 19.15
CA VAL A 33 10.76 19.32 20.11
C VAL A 33 11.20 17.87 20.32
N SER A 34 12.47 17.70 20.66
CA SER A 34 13.02 16.43 21.13
C SER A 34 13.86 16.70 22.37
N SER A 35 13.54 16.03 23.50
CA SER A 35 14.19 16.27 24.80
C SER A 35 14.27 17.76 25.17
N GLY A 36 13.19 18.52 24.92
CA GLY A 36 13.06 19.95 25.20
C GLY A 36 13.77 20.89 24.21
N LYS A 37 14.53 20.36 23.25
CA LYS A 37 15.19 21.15 22.20
C LYS A 37 14.34 21.20 20.95
N GLY A 38 14.28 22.36 20.27
CA GLY A 38 13.59 22.51 19.00
C GLY A 38 14.24 21.66 17.91
N VAL A 39 13.41 21.01 17.09
CA VAL A 39 13.85 20.25 15.92
C VAL A 39 13.56 21.10 14.68
N PRO A 40 14.60 21.55 13.94
CA PRO A 40 14.42 22.35 12.73
C PRO A 40 14.00 21.49 11.55
N ASP A 41 13.52 22.18 10.52
CA ASP A 41 13.24 21.58 9.19
C ASP A 41 12.26 20.42 9.19
N VAL A 42 11.35 20.36 10.16
CA VAL A 42 10.24 19.39 10.19
C VAL A 42 9.07 19.95 9.40
N SER A 43 8.58 19.22 8.41
CA SER A 43 7.34 19.56 7.70
C SER A 43 6.15 19.39 8.64
N VAL A 44 5.31 20.44 8.74
CA VAL A 44 4.05 20.45 9.49
C VAL A 44 2.94 20.82 8.53
N THR A 45 1.82 20.11 8.59
CA THR A 45 0.72 20.25 7.63
C THR A 45 -0.65 20.11 8.30
N ASP A 46 -1.64 20.68 7.64
CA ASP A 46 -3.08 20.48 7.93
C ASP A 46 -3.76 19.55 6.89
N GLY A 47 -2.96 18.86 6.07
CA GLY A 47 -3.43 18.06 4.93
C GLY A 47 -3.63 18.87 3.63
N ARG A 48 -3.29 20.14 3.62
CA ARG A 48 -3.38 21.04 2.45
C ARG A 48 -2.10 21.85 2.27
N SER A 49 -1.80 22.68 3.26
CA SER A 49 -0.60 23.50 3.32
C SER A 49 0.51 22.78 4.07
N VAL A 50 1.75 23.01 3.67
CA VAL A 50 2.94 22.45 4.33
C VAL A 50 3.86 23.62 4.68
N VAL A 51 4.30 23.68 5.95
CA VAL A 51 5.28 24.64 6.44
C VAL A 51 6.43 23.91 7.14
N ARG A 52 7.56 24.56 7.32
CA ARG A 52 8.71 23.97 8.00
C ARG A 52 9.00 24.67 9.32
N THR A 53 9.49 23.89 10.28
CA THR A 53 9.93 24.45 11.56
C THR A 53 11.22 25.23 11.40
N ASP A 54 11.34 26.34 12.16
CA ASP A 54 12.57 27.15 12.26
C ASP A 54 13.65 26.44 13.11
N HIS A 55 14.82 27.08 13.25
CA HIS A 55 15.94 26.56 14.04
C HIS A 55 15.63 26.32 15.52
N ALA A 56 14.54 26.90 16.04
CA ALA A 56 14.04 26.68 17.40
C ALA A 56 12.86 25.69 17.45
N GLY A 57 12.57 25.01 16.32
CA GLY A 57 11.48 24.06 16.16
C GLY A 57 10.11 24.72 16.08
N ARG A 58 9.98 26.02 15.88
CA ARG A 58 8.71 26.76 15.84
C ARG A 58 8.14 26.76 14.43
N TYR A 59 6.81 26.72 14.35
CA TYR A 59 6.09 26.87 13.08
C TYR A 59 4.83 27.71 13.24
N VAL A 60 4.35 28.24 12.13
CA VAL A 60 3.05 28.89 11.99
C VAL A 60 2.44 28.40 10.69
N LEU A 61 1.25 27.80 10.75
CA LEU A 61 0.50 27.25 9.65
C LEU A 61 -0.84 27.98 9.54
N GLU A 62 -1.09 28.61 8.40
CA GLU A 62 -2.38 29.22 8.10
C GLU A 62 -3.25 28.22 7.35
N SER A 63 -4.43 27.94 7.88
CA SER A 63 -5.40 26.95 7.41
C SER A 63 -6.69 27.61 6.98
N ASP A 64 -7.44 26.98 6.07
CA ASP A 64 -8.78 27.40 5.67
C ASP A 64 -9.87 27.05 6.72
N GLY A 65 -9.48 26.42 7.84
CA GLY A 65 -10.37 26.04 8.93
C GLY A 65 -11.13 24.73 8.71
N ASN A 66 -10.83 23.99 7.65
CA ASN A 66 -11.44 22.69 7.38
C ASN A 66 -10.54 21.50 7.77
N ALA A 67 -9.45 21.74 8.46
CA ALA A 67 -8.53 20.68 8.88
C ALA A 67 -9.13 19.83 10.00
N GLU A 68 -9.09 18.52 9.85
CA GLU A 68 -9.41 17.57 10.92
C GLU A 68 -8.19 17.28 11.80
N PHE A 69 -7.00 17.33 11.19
CA PHE A 69 -5.73 17.07 11.85
C PHE A 69 -4.69 18.14 11.50
N VAL A 70 -3.80 18.38 12.46
CA VAL A 70 -2.47 18.93 12.19
C VAL A 70 -1.45 17.83 12.46
N TYR A 71 -0.50 17.63 11.55
CA TYR A 71 0.44 16.52 11.64
C TYR A 71 1.83 16.88 11.08
N ILE A 72 2.80 16.03 11.39
CA ILE A 72 4.18 16.21 10.97
C ILE A 72 4.60 15.09 10.01
N SER A 73 5.43 15.40 9.02
CA SER A 73 6.26 14.42 8.34
C SER A 73 7.40 14.05 9.29
N VAL A 74 7.35 12.84 9.87
CA VAL A 74 8.35 12.42 10.87
C VAL A 74 9.74 12.45 10.23
N PRO A 75 10.69 13.26 10.74
CA PRO A 75 11.99 13.36 10.12
C PRO A 75 12.86 12.13 10.40
N SER A 76 13.78 11.82 9.48
CA SER A 76 14.78 10.77 9.69
C SER A 76 15.60 11.03 10.97
N GLY A 77 15.94 9.98 11.67
CA GLY A 77 16.64 10.06 12.97
C GLY A 77 15.72 10.31 14.16
N TYR A 78 14.40 10.30 13.94
CA TYR A 78 13.41 10.50 15.00
C TYR A 78 12.29 9.46 14.97
N THR A 79 11.66 9.29 16.12
CA THR A 79 10.47 8.44 16.32
C THR A 79 9.36 9.24 16.96
N VAL A 80 8.14 8.79 16.79
CA VAL A 80 6.94 9.31 17.46
C VAL A 80 6.39 8.26 18.43
N PRO A 81 5.61 8.66 19.45
CA PRO A 81 4.89 7.71 20.29
C PRO A 81 4.00 6.78 19.49
N LEU A 82 3.75 5.59 19.99
CA LEU A 82 2.73 4.69 19.43
C LEU A 82 1.41 4.92 20.17
N GLU A 83 0.35 5.07 19.40
CA GLU A 83 -1.03 5.07 19.86
C GLU A 83 -1.81 4.04 19.05
N ASN A 84 -2.64 3.25 19.70
CA ASN A 84 -3.30 2.10 19.05
C ASN A 84 -2.34 1.15 18.31
N ASN A 85 -1.10 1.04 18.80
CA ASN A 85 0.02 0.30 18.19
C ASN A 85 0.46 0.81 16.80
N ALA A 86 0.11 2.03 16.43
CA ALA A 86 0.58 2.72 15.23
C ALA A 86 1.28 4.04 15.59
N PRO A 87 2.19 4.57 14.73
CA PRO A 87 2.86 5.84 14.97
C PRO A 87 1.87 7.01 15.07
N CYS A 88 1.92 7.78 16.19
CA CYS A 88 1.07 8.94 16.45
C CYS A 88 1.83 10.24 16.12
N PHE A 89 1.77 10.65 14.86
CA PHE A 89 2.44 11.85 14.32
C PHE A 89 1.50 13.04 14.14
N TYR A 90 0.27 12.96 14.63
CA TYR A 90 -0.83 13.90 14.38
C TYR A 90 -1.48 14.38 15.69
N ARG A 91 -2.27 15.45 15.56
CA ARG A 91 -3.21 15.93 16.59
C ARG A 91 -4.56 16.20 15.93
N ASN A 92 -5.64 15.68 16.48
CA ASN A 92 -6.99 16.02 16.06
C ASN A 92 -7.31 17.45 16.49
N VAL A 93 -7.84 18.27 15.59
CA VAL A 93 -8.20 19.69 15.81
C VAL A 93 -9.64 20.01 15.41
N SER A 94 -10.41 19.01 15.02
CA SER A 94 -11.79 19.15 14.48
C SER A 94 -12.78 19.77 15.49
N ASP A 95 -12.58 19.56 16.80
CA ASP A 95 -13.49 20.01 17.85
C ASP A 95 -13.09 21.38 18.43
N GLU A 96 -12.07 22.04 17.88
CA GLU A 96 -11.52 23.28 18.41
C GLU A 96 -12.08 24.51 17.67
N GLU A 97 -13.08 25.16 18.25
CA GLU A 97 -13.66 26.42 17.73
C GLU A 97 -12.78 27.65 18.03
N LYS A 98 -11.52 27.67 17.58
CA LYS A 98 -10.60 28.78 17.83
C LYS A 98 -9.97 29.27 16.53
N GLU A 99 -9.90 30.60 16.37
CA GLU A 99 -9.17 31.20 15.24
C GLU A 99 -7.65 31.03 15.34
N VAL A 100 -7.13 30.76 16.55
CA VAL A 100 -5.69 30.54 16.81
C VAL A 100 -5.53 29.38 17.79
N LEU A 101 -4.86 28.31 17.36
CA LEU A 101 -4.67 27.10 18.15
C LEU A 101 -3.19 26.73 18.25
N ARG A 102 -2.73 26.43 19.47
CA ARG A 102 -1.40 25.92 19.71
C ARG A 102 -1.38 24.39 19.60
N VAL A 103 -0.48 23.87 18.73
CA VAL A 103 -0.29 22.44 18.51
C VAL A 103 1.20 22.13 18.59
N ASP A 104 1.60 21.42 19.64
CA ASP A 104 3.00 21.03 19.85
C ASP A 104 3.19 19.54 19.59
N PHE A 105 4.40 19.17 19.12
CA PHE A 105 4.84 17.78 18.91
C PHE A 105 6.11 17.52 19.71
N GLU A 106 6.12 16.39 20.40
CA GLU A 106 7.33 15.85 21.02
C GLU A 106 7.72 14.55 20.30
N ILE A 107 8.98 14.49 19.84
CA ILE A 107 9.53 13.36 19.08
C ILE A 107 10.79 12.85 19.76
N GLY A 108 11.03 11.55 19.67
CA GLY A 108 12.21 10.89 20.24
C GLY A 108 13.35 10.84 19.23
N ALA A 109 14.56 11.27 19.60
CA ALA A 109 15.72 11.03 18.75
C ALA A 109 16.12 9.56 18.79
N THR A 110 16.45 8.95 17.63
CA THR A 110 17.08 7.64 17.55
C THR A 110 18.60 7.77 17.49
N MET A 111 19.30 6.80 18.09
CA MET A 111 20.75 6.73 18.04
C MET A 111 21.24 5.79 16.90
N GLN A 112 20.33 5.16 16.18
CA GLN A 112 20.65 4.26 15.09
C GLN A 112 20.91 5.05 13.80
N ASP A 113 21.92 4.64 13.04
CA ASP A 113 22.06 5.08 11.65
C ASP A 113 20.97 4.43 10.80
N GLU A 114 20.10 5.26 10.23
CA GLU A 114 18.99 4.83 9.39
C GLU A 114 19.32 4.85 7.89
N THR A 115 20.55 5.18 7.50
CA THR A 115 20.97 5.16 6.09
C THR A 115 20.74 3.81 5.45
N ARG A 116 20.97 2.75 6.25
CA ARG A 116 20.58 1.39 5.89
C ARG A 116 19.43 0.95 6.80
N HIS A 117 18.34 0.54 6.18
CA HIS A 117 17.17 0.07 6.94
C HIS A 117 16.33 -0.92 6.12
N MET A 118 15.43 -1.61 6.82
CA MET A 118 14.43 -2.48 6.20
C MET A 118 13.07 -1.79 6.20
N PHE A 119 12.36 -1.92 5.09
CA PHE A 119 10.97 -1.51 4.97
C PHE A 119 10.10 -2.73 4.68
N PHE A 120 9.03 -2.91 5.44
CA PHE A 120 8.08 -4.01 5.30
C PHE A 120 6.76 -3.52 4.73
N LEU A 121 6.25 -4.20 3.73
CA LEU A 121 4.89 -3.97 3.26
C LEU A 121 4.02 -5.19 3.50
N TRP A 122 2.94 -4.99 4.25
CA TRP A 122 1.89 -5.95 4.44
C TRP A 122 0.66 -5.52 3.66
N ALA A 123 0.32 -6.26 2.62
CA ALA A 123 -0.86 -6.04 1.81
C ALA A 123 -2.02 -6.89 2.33
N ASP A 124 -3.22 -6.37 2.33
CA ASP A 124 -4.47 -7.12 2.51
C ASP A 124 -4.39 -8.14 3.67
N VAL A 125 -4.17 -7.62 4.88
CA VAL A 125 -4.15 -8.44 6.11
C VAL A 125 -5.50 -9.10 6.34
N GLN A 126 -6.57 -8.37 6.10
CA GLN A 126 -7.96 -8.82 5.97
C GLN A 126 -8.39 -9.89 6.97
N VAL A 127 -8.28 -9.58 8.26
CA VAL A 127 -8.80 -10.45 9.33
C VAL A 127 -10.32 -10.34 9.40
N TYR A 128 -11.00 -11.45 9.21
CA TYR A 128 -12.46 -11.55 9.26
C TYR A 128 -13.01 -12.02 10.60
N GLU A 129 -12.22 -12.83 11.33
CA GLU A 129 -12.61 -13.45 12.58
C GLU A 129 -11.47 -13.37 13.61
N PRO A 130 -11.77 -13.24 14.91
CA PRO A 130 -10.74 -13.10 15.95
C PRO A 130 -9.70 -14.23 15.95
N GLU A 131 -10.10 -15.44 15.55
CA GLU A 131 -9.22 -16.62 15.49
C GLU A 131 -8.12 -16.50 14.44
N GLU A 132 -8.33 -15.64 13.43
CA GLU A 132 -7.36 -15.41 12.33
C GLU A 132 -6.21 -14.51 12.77
N VAL A 133 -6.35 -13.72 13.84
CA VAL A 133 -5.30 -12.88 14.42
C VAL A 133 -4.02 -13.67 14.70
N ARG A 134 -4.13 -14.95 15.06
CA ARG A 134 -2.98 -15.86 15.24
C ARG A 134 -2.05 -15.97 14.02
N TYR A 135 -2.58 -15.72 12.82
CA TYR A 135 -1.77 -15.75 11.60
C TYR A 135 -0.97 -14.45 11.46
N VAL A 136 -1.57 -13.33 11.86
CA VAL A 136 -0.88 -12.04 11.95
C VAL A 136 0.25 -12.10 12.98
N GLU A 137 0.03 -12.75 14.13
CA GLU A 137 1.08 -13.00 15.14
C GLU A 137 2.25 -13.82 14.59
N LYS A 138 1.97 -14.83 13.73
CA LYS A 138 3.03 -15.59 13.06
C LYS A 138 3.85 -14.74 12.09
N ALA A 139 3.17 -13.89 11.29
CA ALA A 139 3.86 -12.97 10.39
C ALA A 139 4.69 -11.95 11.18
N ALA A 140 4.16 -11.42 12.28
CA ALA A 140 4.90 -10.51 13.17
C ALA A 140 6.13 -11.17 13.80
N ALA A 141 6.02 -12.43 14.22
CA ALA A 141 7.16 -13.20 14.75
C ALA A 141 8.24 -13.44 13.68
N ASP A 142 7.83 -13.69 12.42
CA ASP A 142 8.74 -13.87 11.28
C ASP A 142 9.49 -12.56 10.97
N VAL A 143 8.79 -11.42 10.94
CA VAL A 143 9.41 -10.09 10.78
C VAL A 143 10.38 -9.79 11.92
N ARG A 144 10.00 -10.05 13.18
CA ARG A 144 10.87 -9.84 14.34
C ARG A 144 12.17 -10.62 14.20
N HIS A 145 12.07 -11.91 13.87
CA HIS A 145 13.26 -12.74 13.67
C HIS A 145 14.17 -12.17 12.57
N LEU A 146 13.61 -11.70 11.47
CA LEU A 146 14.35 -11.10 10.35
C LEU A 146 15.07 -9.82 10.78
N VAL A 147 14.39 -8.92 11.50
CA VAL A 147 14.97 -7.67 12.01
C VAL A 147 16.05 -7.95 13.05
N GLU A 148 15.82 -8.85 14.00
CA GLU A 148 16.82 -9.24 15.01
C GLU A 148 18.06 -9.85 14.37
N SER A 149 17.90 -10.66 13.33
CA SER A 149 19.03 -11.29 12.63
C SER A 149 19.81 -10.32 11.76
N SER A 150 19.15 -9.31 11.17
CA SER A 150 19.81 -8.28 10.35
C SER A 150 20.49 -7.20 11.18
N GLY A 151 19.95 -6.90 12.38
CA GLY A 151 20.36 -5.79 13.23
C GLY A 151 20.10 -4.40 12.64
N LEU A 152 19.34 -4.31 11.53
CA LEU A 152 19.03 -3.06 10.87
C LEU A 152 17.79 -2.39 11.49
N PRO A 153 17.74 -1.04 11.51
CA PRO A 153 16.50 -0.32 11.78
C PRO A 153 15.40 -0.76 10.80
N ALA A 154 14.16 -0.70 11.25
CA ALA A 154 13.04 -1.12 10.41
C ALA A 154 11.82 -0.21 10.58
N VAL A 155 10.97 -0.19 9.55
CA VAL A 155 9.66 0.43 9.54
C VAL A 155 8.76 -0.36 8.58
N GLY A 156 7.46 -0.31 8.78
CA GLY A 156 6.51 -0.99 7.89
C GLY A 156 5.27 -0.16 7.59
N VAL A 157 4.52 -0.61 6.59
CA VAL A 157 3.19 -0.12 6.25
C VAL A 157 2.25 -1.30 6.09
N THR A 158 1.07 -1.24 6.74
CA THR A 158 -0.09 -2.04 6.33
C THR A 158 -0.78 -1.30 5.19
N CYS A 159 -0.76 -1.89 3.99
CA CYS A 159 -1.17 -1.21 2.76
C CYS A 159 -2.68 -1.32 2.49
N GLY A 160 -3.49 -1.05 3.50
CA GLY A 160 -4.95 -1.14 3.45
C GLY A 160 -5.49 -2.54 3.68
N ASP A 161 -6.81 -2.60 3.85
CA ASP A 161 -7.56 -3.82 4.17
C ASP A 161 -6.98 -4.54 5.39
N ILE A 162 -6.87 -3.80 6.50
CA ILE A 162 -6.40 -4.33 7.80
C ILE A 162 -7.40 -5.35 8.31
N ILE A 163 -8.70 -5.04 8.17
CA ILE A 163 -9.80 -5.95 8.46
C ILE A 163 -10.51 -6.33 7.16
N GLY A 164 -11.25 -7.43 7.17
CA GLY A 164 -11.87 -7.97 5.97
C GLY A 164 -13.39 -8.15 6.03
N GLU A 165 -14.04 -7.74 7.12
CA GLU A 165 -15.47 -8.02 7.34
C GLU A 165 -16.38 -7.07 6.56
N TRP A 166 -17.22 -7.64 5.71
CA TRP A 166 -18.22 -6.91 4.93
C TRP A 166 -19.25 -6.18 5.81
N ASN A 167 -19.58 -6.74 6.98
CA ASN A 167 -20.48 -6.14 7.94
C ASN A 167 -19.74 -5.20 8.91
N TYR A 168 -18.50 -4.93 8.64
CA TYR A 168 -17.63 -4.03 9.35
C TYR A 168 -17.62 -4.24 10.88
N THR A 169 -16.58 -4.88 11.36
CA THR A 169 -16.35 -5.09 12.80
C THR A 169 -15.11 -4.29 13.23
N PRO A 170 -15.25 -2.99 13.57
CA PRO A 170 -14.11 -2.15 13.97
C PRO A 170 -13.35 -2.70 15.16
N SER A 171 -13.98 -3.60 15.94
CA SER A 171 -13.32 -4.30 17.05
C SER A 171 -12.13 -5.17 16.62
N LEU A 172 -12.00 -5.52 15.34
CA LEU A 172 -10.86 -6.31 14.82
C LEU A 172 -9.61 -5.46 14.59
N PHE A 173 -9.71 -4.15 14.39
CA PHE A 173 -8.52 -3.30 14.20
C PHE A 173 -7.54 -3.45 15.36
N MET A 174 -8.01 -3.33 16.60
CA MET A 174 -7.14 -3.35 17.76
C MET A 174 -6.41 -4.68 17.97
N PRO A 175 -7.07 -5.86 17.88
CA PRO A 175 -6.37 -7.16 17.92
C PRO A 175 -5.33 -7.32 16.82
N VAL A 176 -5.65 -6.89 15.58
CA VAL A 176 -4.72 -6.97 14.44
C VAL A 176 -3.50 -6.09 14.67
N MET A 177 -3.69 -4.84 15.10
CA MET A 177 -2.58 -3.94 15.38
C MET A 177 -1.75 -4.38 16.59
N ALA A 178 -2.38 -4.97 17.61
CA ALA A 178 -1.67 -5.57 18.73
C ALA A 178 -0.81 -6.76 18.30
N ALA A 179 -1.30 -7.60 17.38
CA ALA A 179 -0.52 -8.69 16.79
C ALA A 179 0.62 -8.15 15.92
N THR A 180 0.35 -7.15 15.08
CA THR A 180 1.36 -6.49 14.23
C THR A 180 2.50 -5.89 15.06
N SER A 181 2.19 -5.24 16.18
CA SER A 181 3.18 -4.63 17.09
C SER A 181 4.14 -5.65 17.72
N GLN A 182 3.77 -6.94 17.76
CA GLN A 182 4.66 -8.00 18.23
C GLN A 182 5.89 -8.18 17.33
N SER A 183 5.88 -7.64 16.11
CA SER A 183 7.07 -7.58 15.24
C SER A 183 8.22 -6.74 15.84
N GLY A 184 7.90 -5.82 16.75
CA GLY A 184 8.85 -4.82 17.25
C GLY A 184 9.15 -3.69 16.26
N VAL A 185 8.47 -3.68 15.12
CA VAL A 185 8.59 -2.67 14.05
C VAL A 185 7.39 -1.74 14.11
N PRO A 186 7.56 -0.41 14.04
CA PRO A 186 6.46 0.51 13.88
C PRO A 186 5.84 0.36 12.48
N PHE A 187 4.54 0.07 12.44
CA PHE A 187 3.77 0.00 11.21
C PHE A 187 2.85 1.21 11.08
N TYR A 188 3.00 1.95 10.00
CA TYR A 188 2.06 2.96 9.56
C TYR A 188 0.88 2.29 8.84
N CYS A 189 -0.28 2.97 8.74
CA CYS A 189 -1.50 2.38 8.21
C CYS A 189 -2.00 3.17 6.99
N ALA A 190 -2.15 2.52 5.85
CA ALA A 190 -2.96 3.01 4.74
C ALA A 190 -4.40 2.49 4.89
N VAL A 191 -5.38 3.24 4.38
CA VAL A 191 -6.77 2.81 4.37
C VAL A 191 -7.06 1.95 3.14
N GLY A 192 -7.76 0.82 3.33
CA GLY A 192 -8.29 -0.04 2.28
C GLY A 192 -9.82 0.10 2.14
N ASN A 193 -10.38 -0.57 1.15
CA ASN A 193 -11.82 -0.52 0.93
C ASN A 193 -12.64 -1.33 1.96
N HIS A 194 -12.01 -2.28 2.64
CA HIS A 194 -12.62 -3.02 3.74
C HIS A 194 -12.50 -2.30 5.10
N ASP A 195 -11.66 -1.28 5.20
CA ASP A 195 -11.43 -0.52 6.43
C ASP A 195 -12.43 0.63 6.64
N MET A 196 -13.45 0.74 5.80
CA MET A 196 -14.37 1.87 5.75
C MET A 196 -15.66 1.62 6.53
N ASP A 197 -16.26 2.71 7.04
CA ASP A 197 -17.61 2.74 7.59
C ASP A 197 -18.63 2.60 6.43
N MET A 198 -19.12 1.39 6.17
CA MET A 198 -19.97 1.05 5.02
C MET A 198 -21.38 1.64 5.09
N ASP A 199 -21.81 2.14 6.25
CA ASP A 199 -23.06 2.88 6.46
C ASP A 199 -22.96 4.37 6.17
N ALA A 200 -21.77 4.86 5.86
CA ALA A 200 -21.52 6.26 5.53
C ALA A 200 -22.21 6.69 4.23
N ARG A 201 -22.53 7.98 4.15
CA ARG A 201 -23.21 8.59 3.00
C ARG A 201 -22.27 9.43 2.12
N SER A 202 -20.99 9.46 2.45
CA SER A 202 -19.96 10.21 1.73
C SER A 202 -18.61 9.51 1.82
N ASN A 203 -17.71 9.84 0.92
CA ASN A 203 -16.33 9.34 0.96
C ASN A 203 -15.62 9.75 2.25
N GLU A 204 -15.72 11.00 2.65
CA GLU A 204 -15.11 11.50 3.90
C GLU A 204 -15.66 10.79 5.13
N GLY A 205 -16.99 10.66 5.22
CA GLY A 205 -17.66 9.99 6.35
C GLY A 205 -17.34 8.50 6.46
N SER A 206 -16.94 7.85 5.36
CA SER A 206 -16.62 6.42 5.34
C SER A 206 -15.30 6.09 6.06
N LYS A 207 -14.48 7.08 6.35
CA LYS A 207 -13.16 6.92 6.97
C LYS A 207 -13.12 7.35 8.44
N ARG A 208 -14.27 7.65 9.02
CA ARG A 208 -14.38 8.18 10.38
C ARG A 208 -13.77 7.26 11.44
N THR A 209 -14.10 5.96 11.40
CA THR A 209 -13.54 5.00 12.36
C THR A 209 -12.04 4.82 12.16
N PHE A 210 -11.58 4.65 10.91
CA PHE A 210 -10.16 4.57 10.60
C PHE A 210 -9.40 5.80 11.13
N LYS A 211 -9.87 7.01 10.82
CA LYS A 211 -9.29 8.27 11.27
C LYS A 211 -9.26 8.40 12.79
N SER A 212 -10.28 7.91 13.49
CA SER A 212 -10.31 7.95 14.95
C SER A 212 -9.26 7.05 15.62
N LEU A 213 -8.81 6.00 14.91
CA LEU A 213 -7.81 5.04 15.39
C LEU A 213 -6.39 5.40 14.96
N PHE A 214 -6.21 5.86 13.72
CA PHE A 214 -4.91 5.98 13.06
C PHE A 214 -4.58 7.39 12.56
N GLY A 215 -5.51 8.35 12.68
CA GLY A 215 -5.31 9.73 12.24
C GLY A 215 -5.54 9.94 10.75
N PRO A 216 -4.80 10.87 10.11
CA PRO A 216 -4.99 11.22 8.72
C PRO A 216 -4.78 10.02 7.78
N THR A 217 -5.56 9.95 6.70
CA THR A 217 -5.49 8.84 5.73
C THR A 217 -4.39 9.03 4.68
N TYR A 218 -3.79 10.23 4.61
CA TYR A 218 -2.62 10.51 3.78
C TYR A 218 -1.62 11.37 4.54
N TYR A 219 -0.35 11.07 4.40
CA TYR A 219 0.76 11.66 5.16
C TYR A 219 2.10 11.19 4.62
N SER A 220 3.19 11.77 5.15
CA SER A 220 4.55 11.35 4.84
C SER A 220 5.40 11.14 6.09
N PHE A 221 6.50 10.43 5.93
CA PHE A 221 7.56 10.28 6.93
C PHE A 221 8.88 10.01 6.23
N ASN A 222 9.99 10.19 6.95
CA ASN A 222 11.32 10.00 6.40
C ASN A 222 12.08 8.95 7.21
N LYS A 223 12.85 8.11 6.52
CA LYS A 223 13.79 7.20 7.16
C LYS A 223 15.07 7.08 6.31
N GLY A 224 16.23 7.30 6.91
CA GLY A 224 17.46 7.46 6.14
C GLY A 224 17.35 8.60 5.13
N LYS A 225 17.58 8.31 3.86
CA LYS A 225 17.43 9.26 2.77
C LYS A 225 16.10 9.14 2.01
N VAL A 226 15.30 8.14 2.34
CA VAL A 226 14.05 7.86 1.63
C VAL A 226 12.90 8.67 2.21
N HIS A 227 12.13 9.28 1.33
CA HIS A 227 10.87 9.93 1.65
C HIS A 227 9.70 8.95 1.38
N TYR A 228 8.96 8.62 2.43
CA TYR A 228 7.82 7.71 2.37
C TYR A 228 6.52 8.51 2.40
N VAL A 229 5.62 8.17 1.51
CA VAL A 229 4.29 8.79 1.39
C VAL A 229 3.24 7.70 1.52
N VAL A 230 2.21 7.93 2.28
CA VAL A 230 0.98 7.13 2.29
C VAL A 230 -0.13 7.96 1.67
N LEU A 231 -0.83 7.43 0.68
CA LEU A 231 -1.96 8.07 0.01
C LEU A 231 -3.25 7.29 0.22
N ASP A 232 -4.35 8.02 0.27
CA ASP A 232 -5.70 7.49 0.26
C ASP A 232 -6.28 7.59 -1.15
N ASN A 233 -6.29 6.49 -1.86
CA ASN A 233 -6.85 6.41 -3.21
C ASN A 233 -8.14 5.57 -3.28
N VAL A 234 -8.74 5.27 -2.13
CA VAL A 234 -10.00 4.53 -2.07
C VAL A 234 -11.16 5.52 -1.97
N PHE A 235 -11.83 5.81 -3.06
CA PHE A 235 -12.97 6.71 -3.08
C PHE A 235 -14.29 5.94 -2.96
N TYR A 236 -15.00 6.13 -1.84
CA TYR A 236 -16.27 5.47 -1.56
C TYR A 236 -17.44 6.18 -2.21
N LEU A 237 -18.23 5.45 -2.99
CA LEU A 237 -19.36 6.01 -3.76
C LEU A 237 -20.64 6.15 -2.94
N ALA A 238 -20.69 5.74 -1.68
CA ALA A 238 -21.89 5.69 -0.84
C ALA A 238 -23.06 4.93 -1.50
N LEU A 239 -22.76 3.95 -2.34
CA LEU A 239 -23.69 3.12 -3.07
C LEU A 239 -23.37 1.62 -2.83
N GLY A 240 -23.88 1.07 -1.75
CA GLY A 240 -23.47 -0.25 -1.29
C GLY A 240 -21.98 -0.24 -0.96
N TYR A 241 -21.26 -1.31 -1.27
CA TYR A 241 -19.82 -1.44 -0.99
C TYR A 241 -18.93 -0.96 -2.16
N ARG A 242 -19.42 -0.05 -3.01
CA ARG A 242 -18.71 0.35 -4.22
C ARG A 242 -17.69 1.44 -3.95
N THR A 243 -16.49 1.19 -4.45
CA THR A 243 -15.37 2.13 -4.45
C THR A 243 -14.80 2.29 -5.85
N VAL A 244 -14.04 3.34 -6.05
CA VAL A 244 -13.19 3.55 -7.23
C VAL A 244 -11.81 3.98 -6.76
N GLY A 245 -10.78 3.66 -7.53
CA GLY A 245 -9.44 4.17 -7.28
C GLY A 245 -9.36 5.63 -7.74
N TYR A 246 -9.24 6.56 -6.81
CA TYR A 246 -9.16 8.00 -7.12
C TYR A 246 -8.47 8.76 -5.99
N ILE A 247 -7.49 9.57 -6.34
CA ILE A 247 -6.80 10.47 -5.40
C ILE A 247 -7.46 11.84 -5.51
N GLU A 248 -8.01 12.36 -4.40
CA GLU A 248 -8.66 13.67 -4.41
C GLU A 248 -7.67 14.80 -4.70
N GLU A 249 -8.11 15.85 -5.43
CA GLU A 249 -7.22 16.94 -5.85
C GLU A 249 -6.59 17.69 -4.66
N THR A 250 -7.25 17.71 -3.51
CA THR A 250 -6.70 18.27 -2.28
C THR A 250 -5.45 17.51 -1.86
N GLN A 251 -5.51 16.18 -1.96
CA GLN A 251 -4.39 15.30 -1.62
C GLN A 251 -3.25 15.39 -2.63
N LEU A 252 -3.55 15.50 -3.93
CA LEU A 252 -2.51 15.73 -4.96
C LEU A 252 -1.78 17.06 -4.74
N ARG A 253 -2.50 18.13 -4.42
CA ARG A 253 -1.88 19.45 -4.08
C ARG A 253 -1.06 19.39 -2.79
N TRP A 254 -1.55 18.65 -1.79
CA TRP A 254 -0.75 18.41 -0.59
C TRP A 254 0.55 17.68 -0.92
N LEU A 255 0.49 16.65 -1.77
CA LEU A 255 1.66 15.89 -2.19
C LEU A 255 2.69 16.77 -2.91
N GLU A 256 2.24 17.65 -3.82
CA GLU A 256 3.12 18.65 -4.47
C GLU A 256 3.80 19.56 -3.44
N ASN A 257 3.06 20.03 -2.43
CA ASN A 257 3.59 20.88 -1.36
C ASN A 257 4.59 20.14 -0.45
N ASP A 258 4.34 18.87 -0.15
CA ASP A 258 5.19 18.01 0.67
C ASP A 258 6.49 17.71 -0.07
N LEU A 259 6.41 17.27 -1.32
CA LEU A 259 7.55 16.95 -2.18
C LEU A 259 8.37 18.17 -2.61
N ALA A 260 7.81 19.37 -2.56
CA ALA A 260 8.57 20.61 -2.82
C ALA A 260 9.78 20.80 -1.89
N ASN A 261 9.82 20.07 -0.77
CA ASN A 261 10.93 20.08 0.18
C ASN A 261 11.87 18.85 0.01
N VAL A 262 11.61 17.99 -0.97
CA VAL A 262 12.40 16.79 -1.27
C VAL A 262 13.24 17.10 -2.52
N PRO A 263 14.56 16.92 -2.49
CA PRO A 263 15.40 17.20 -3.67
C PRO A 263 15.06 16.31 -4.87
N ASP A 264 15.13 16.85 -6.06
CA ASP A 264 15.00 16.09 -7.30
C ASP A 264 16.01 14.93 -7.33
N GLY A 265 15.58 13.79 -7.86
CA GLY A 265 16.37 12.58 -7.90
C GLY A 265 16.40 11.77 -6.60
N SER A 266 15.78 12.27 -5.51
CA SER A 266 15.63 11.48 -4.28
C SER A 266 14.76 10.25 -4.49
N THR A 267 14.94 9.24 -3.65
CA THR A 267 14.07 8.07 -3.63
C THR A 267 12.78 8.38 -2.85
N VAL A 268 11.64 8.20 -3.52
CA VAL A 268 10.30 8.40 -2.96
C VAL A 268 9.53 7.08 -3.03
N VAL A 269 9.04 6.62 -1.90
CA VAL A 269 8.21 5.41 -1.80
C VAL A 269 6.78 5.82 -1.48
N VAL A 270 5.84 5.52 -2.37
CA VAL A 270 4.42 5.84 -2.21
C VAL A 270 3.64 4.57 -1.94
N CYS A 271 3.00 4.49 -0.80
CA CYS A 271 2.10 3.39 -0.42
C CYS A 271 0.65 3.83 -0.58
N MET A 272 -0.15 3.07 -1.31
CA MET A 272 -1.58 3.29 -1.46
C MET A 272 -2.28 1.95 -1.74
N HIS A 273 -3.55 1.81 -1.38
CA HIS A 273 -4.21 0.51 -1.44
C HIS A 273 -4.48 0.03 -2.87
N ILE A 274 -5.22 0.80 -3.66
CA ILE A 274 -5.59 0.43 -5.04
C ILE A 274 -4.43 0.72 -5.99
N PRO A 275 -4.04 -0.20 -6.89
CA PRO A 275 -2.96 0.05 -7.85
C PRO A 275 -3.18 1.31 -8.70
N ALA A 276 -2.11 2.02 -9.02
CA ALA A 276 -2.15 3.03 -10.06
C ALA A 276 -2.32 2.36 -11.42
N TYR A 277 -1.58 1.27 -11.65
CA TYR A 277 -1.67 0.44 -12.83
C TYR A 277 -1.71 -1.04 -12.47
N SER A 278 -2.62 -1.79 -13.10
CA SER A 278 -2.69 -3.24 -13.01
C SER A 278 -3.14 -3.81 -14.36
N ARG A 279 -3.25 -5.14 -14.47
CA ARG A 279 -3.83 -5.76 -15.67
C ARG A 279 -5.24 -5.26 -15.99
N ALA A 280 -6.00 -4.76 -15.02
CA ALA A 280 -7.31 -4.12 -15.24
C ALA A 280 -7.21 -2.87 -16.13
N ALA A 281 -6.07 -2.15 -16.11
CA ALA A 281 -5.83 -0.99 -16.98
C ALA A 281 -5.58 -1.34 -18.45
N ARG A 282 -5.36 -2.61 -18.77
CA ARG A 282 -5.08 -3.06 -20.15
C ARG A 282 -6.33 -3.20 -21.01
N HIS A 283 -7.53 -3.09 -20.44
CA HIS A 283 -8.75 -3.08 -21.24
C HIS A 283 -8.77 -1.84 -22.14
N LYS A 284 -8.84 -2.09 -23.44
CA LYS A 284 -8.75 -1.02 -24.45
C LYS A 284 -10.09 -0.40 -24.80
N GLU A 285 -11.20 -0.97 -24.32
CA GLU A 285 -12.54 -0.51 -24.63
C GLU A 285 -13.03 0.41 -23.52
N TRP A 286 -13.38 1.64 -23.90
CA TRP A 286 -13.97 2.62 -22.99
C TRP A 286 -15.16 2.03 -22.22
N GLY A 287 -15.15 2.21 -20.92
CA GLY A 287 -16.20 1.72 -20.03
C GLY A 287 -16.08 0.26 -19.62
N LYS A 288 -14.98 -0.42 -19.99
CA LYS A 288 -14.64 -1.78 -19.51
C LYS A 288 -13.53 -1.79 -18.46
N GLU A 289 -12.91 -0.64 -18.19
CA GLU A 289 -11.95 -0.54 -17.11
C GLU A 289 -12.65 -0.83 -15.78
N GLU A 290 -12.05 -1.66 -14.99
CA GLU A 290 -12.51 -1.92 -13.63
C GLU A 290 -11.98 -0.80 -12.71
N LEU A 291 -12.75 0.29 -12.62
CA LEU A 291 -12.34 1.53 -11.93
C LEU A 291 -12.07 1.35 -10.43
N ASN A 292 -12.52 0.25 -9.85
CA ASN A 292 -12.19 -0.13 -8.48
C ASN A 292 -10.85 -0.88 -8.34
N LYS A 293 -10.20 -1.21 -9.46
CA LYS A 293 -8.93 -1.95 -9.49
C LYS A 293 -7.75 -1.13 -9.98
N ILE A 294 -7.99 0.11 -10.34
CA ILE A 294 -6.97 1.05 -10.81
C ILE A 294 -7.25 2.45 -10.28
N THR A 295 -6.21 3.25 -10.12
CA THR A 295 -6.34 4.67 -9.81
C THR A 295 -6.66 5.46 -11.10
N CYS A 296 -7.87 6.00 -11.18
CA CYS A 296 -8.40 6.62 -12.41
C CYS A 296 -7.59 7.85 -12.86
N ASN A 297 -7.12 8.66 -11.90
CA ASN A 297 -6.33 9.86 -12.14
C ASN A 297 -4.82 9.68 -11.92
N ARG A 298 -4.31 8.46 -12.07
CA ARG A 298 -2.89 8.10 -11.87
C ARG A 298 -1.89 8.96 -12.65
N ASN A 299 -2.28 9.51 -13.80
CA ASN A 299 -1.37 10.37 -14.59
C ASN A 299 -0.96 11.62 -13.81
N ALA A 300 -1.87 12.21 -13.02
CA ALA A 300 -1.53 13.33 -12.16
C ALA A 300 -0.51 12.94 -11.08
N LEU A 301 -0.62 11.73 -10.54
CA LEU A 301 0.38 11.20 -9.61
C LEU A 301 1.72 10.96 -10.31
N TYR A 302 1.74 10.40 -11.52
CA TYR A 302 2.95 10.17 -12.29
C TYR A 302 3.67 11.47 -12.63
N ASP A 303 2.92 12.51 -13.02
CA ASP A 303 3.46 13.84 -13.32
C ASP A 303 4.14 14.47 -12.08
N ILE A 304 3.53 14.31 -10.89
CA ILE A 304 4.11 14.80 -9.63
C ILE A 304 5.40 14.03 -9.27
N LEU A 305 5.46 12.74 -9.55
CA LEU A 305 6.58 11.86 -9.21
C LEU A 305 7.72 11.87 -10.24
N GLU A 306 7.53 12.48 -11.41
CA GLU A 306 8.52 12.50 -12.51
C GLU A 306 9.93 12.94 -12.08
N PRO A 307 10.12 13.93 -11.19
CA PRO A 307 11.45 14.36 -10.75
C PRO A 307 12.20 13.33 -9.88
N TYR A 308 11.53 12.31 -9.35
CA TYR A 308 12.04 11.42 -8.30
C TYR A 308 12.32 10.00 -8.82
N ASN A 309 13.11 9.24 -8.06
CA ASN A 309 13.18 7.79 -8.22
C ASN A 309 12.04 7.19 -7.38
N ALA A 310 10.91 6.89 -8.02
CA ALA A 310 9.67 6.59 -7.34
C ALA A 310 9.33 5.09 -7.38
N HIS A 311 8.90 4.57 -6.24
CA HIS A 311 8.32 3.25 -6.10
C HIS A 311 6.87 3.37 -5.60
N LEU A 312 5.91 2.93 -6.40
CA LEU A 312 4.51 2.79 -5.99
C LEU A 312 4.30 1.39 -5.42
N LEU A 313 3.91 1.31 -4.17
CA LEU A 313 3.65 0.06 -3.46
C LEU A 313 2.16 -0.06 -3.20
N THR A 314 1.52 -1.06 -3.81
CA THR A 314 0.07 -1.19 -3.84
C THR A 314 -0.38 -2.61 -3.46
N ALA A 315 -1.68 -2.78 -3.21
CA ALA A 315 -2.30 -3.99 -2.67
C ALA A 315 -3.58 -4.35 -3.44
N HIS A 316 -4.67 -4.71 -2.76
CA HIS A 316 -6.06 -4.80 -3.25
C HIS A 316 -6.37 -5.92 -4.25
N GLU A 317 -5.49 -6.19 -5.20
CA GLU A 317 -5.74 -7.12 -6.30
C GLU A 317 -5.52 -8.60 -5.93
N HIS A 318 -4.88 -8.86 -4.78
CA HIS A 318 -4.59 -10.21 -4.27
C HIS A 318 -3.72 -11.10 -5.15
N TYR A 319 -2.90 -10.49 -5.99
CA TYR A 319 -1.89 -11.17 -6.80
C TYR A 319 -0.64 -10.30 -6.98
N ALA A 320 0.46 -10.91 -7.39
CA ALA A 320 1.72 -10.21 -7.60
C ALA A 320 1.84 -9.70 -9.04
N GLU A 321 2.11 -8.41 -9.20
CA GLU A 321 2.51 -7.82 -10.48
C GLU A 321 3.57 -6.75 -10.25
N ASN A 322 4.57 -6.68 -11.13
CA ASN A 322 5.58 -5.64 -11.12
C ASN A 322 5.64 -4.96 -12.48
N TYR A 323 5.60 -3.63 -12.48
CA TYR A 323 5.63 -2.81 -13.67
C TYR A 323 6.80 -1.82 -13.62
N VAL A 324 7.61 -1.83 -14.68
CA VAL A 324 8.62 -0.81 -14.93
C VAL A 324 7.98 0.24 -15.82
N MET A 325 7.49 1.33 -15.23
CA MET A 325 6.77 2.38 -15.93
C MET A 325 7.72 3.32 -16.67
N SER A 326 8.90 3.56 -16.09
CA SER A 326 10.02 4.28 -16.67
C SER A 326 11.32 3.89 -15.98
N ASP A 327 12.44 4.47 -16.37
CA ASP A 327 13.73 4.26 -15.70
C ASP A 327 13.74 4.72 -14.22
N ARG A 328 12.74 5.52 -13.81
CA ARG A 328 12.62 6.09 -12.48
C ARG A 328 11.32 5.76 -11.76
N LEU A 329 10.37 5.13 -12.41
CA LEU A 329 9.06 4.83 -11.84
C LEU A 329 8.76 3.34 -11.92
N PHE A 330 8.63 2.72 -10.76
CA PHE A 330 8.27 1.30 -10.60
C PHE A 330 6.94 1.21 -9.87
N GLU A 331 6.09 0.28 -10.28
CA GLU A 331 4.89 -0.08 -9.52
C GLU A 331 4.92 -1.55 -9.13
N HIS A 332 4.65 -1.81 -7.87
CA HIS A 332 4.63 -3.11 -7.25
C HIS A 332 3.23 -3.37 -6.71
N VAL A 333 2.49 -4.29 -7.33
CA VAL A 333 1.22 -4.81 -6.81
C VAL A 333 1.53 -6.06 -6.00
N HIS A 334 1.13 -6.06 -4.74
CA HIS A 334 1.53 -7.08 -3.80
C HIS A 334 0.47 -8.15 -3.60
N PRO A 335 0.89 -9.43 -3.48
CA PRO A 335 -0.01 -10.48 -3.03
C PRO A 335 -0.37 -10.26 -1.55
N PRO A 336 -1.54 -10.73 -1.10
CA PRO A 336 -2.05 -10.47 0.23
C PRO A 336 -1.28 -11.28 1.29
N LEU A 337 -1.08 -10.67 2.47
CA LEU A 337 -0.58 -11.40 3.64
C LEU A 337 -1.50 -12.57 4.00
N SER A 338 -2.80 -12.41 3.77
CA SER A 338 -3.83 -13.39 4.09
C SER A 338 -3.87 -14.62 3.15
N GLY A 339 -3.01 -14.68 2.11
CA GLY A 339 -3.13 -15.73 1.10
C GLY A 339 -4.52 -15.70 0.44
N LEU A 340 -5.23 -16.83 0.38
CA LEU A 340 -6.61 -16.83 -0.08
C LEU A 340 -7.56 -16.59 1.12
N PHE A 341 -7.58 -15.34 1.63
CA PHE A 341 -8.47 -14.89 2.71
C PHE A 341 -8.40 -15.81 3.95
N TRP A 342 -7.20 -16.19 4.37
CA TRP A 342 -6.92 -17.12 5.48
C TRP A 342 -7.45 -18.55 5.30
N GLN A 343 -8.10 -18.85 4.18
CA GLN A 343 -8.64 -20.19 3.91
C GLN A 343 -7.65 -21.10 3.19
N SER A 344 -6.67 -20.51 2.51
CA SER A 344 -5.48 -21.17 2.01
C SER A 344 -4.23 -20.33 2.31
N LYS A 345 -3.11 -21.00 2.46
CA LYS A 345 -1.80 -20.35 2.57
C LYS A 345 -1.24 -19.87 1.23
N TRP A 346 -1.96 -20.07 0.16
CA TRP A 346 -1.64 -19.61 -1.19
C TRP A 346 -2.60 -18.48 -1.56
N SER A 347 -2.13 -17.45 -2.22
CA SER A 347 -2.96 -16.44 -2.85
C SER A 347 -3.56 -16.96 -4.17
N MET A 348 -4.43 -16.18 -4.79
CA MET A 348 -5.13 -16.60 -6.02
C MET A 348 -4.19 -17.00 -7.15
N ASP A 349 -3.01 -16.39 -7.22
CA ASP A 349 -1.96 -16.60 -8.23
C ASP A 349 -0.92 -17.67 -7.82
N GLY A 350 -1.12 -18.35 -6.70
CA GLY A 350 -0.23 -19.38 -6.19
C GLY A 350 1.00 -18.87 -5.45
N VAL A 351 1.09 -17.57 -5.17
CA VAL A 351 2.11 -17.03 -4.27
C VAL A 351 1.78 -17.46 -2.84
N PRO A 352 2.73 -18.00 -2.06
CA PRO A 352 2.46 -18.35 -0.67
C PRO A 352 2.16 -17.10 0.16
N TRP A 353 1.38 -17.22 1.24
CA TRP A 353 1.17 -16.12 2.16
C TRP A 353 2.50 -15.55 2.69
N GLY A 354 2.61 -14.24 2.74
CA GLY A 354 3.87 -13.58 3.03
C GLY A 354 3.79 -12.08 2.85
N TYR A 355 4.93 -11.45 2.76
CA TYR A 355 5.05 -10.01 2.67
C TYR A 355 6.28 -9.60 1.86
N MET A 356 6.33 -8.33 1.45
CA MET A 356 7.51 -7.79 0.78
C MET A 356 8.48 -7.20 1.79
N VAL A 357 9.75 -7.43 1.54
CA VAL A 357 10.88 -6.81 2.23
C VAL A 357 11.62 -5.93 1.23
N TYR A 358 11.77 -4.66 1.57
CA TYR A 358 12.60 -3.70 0.86
C TYR A 358 13.84 -3.42 1.71
N GLU A 359 15.00 -3.62 1.13
CA GLU A 359 16.28 -3.30 1.75
C GLU A 359 16.77 -1.99 1.15
N ILE A 360 16.97 -1.01 2.02
CA ILE A 360 17.40 0.33 1.66
C ILE A 360 18.87 0.50 2.02
N ASP A 361 19.69 1.01 1.09
CA ASP A 361 21.06 1.42 1.33
C ASP A 361 21.32 2.79 0.70
N GLY A 362 21.19 3.83 1.49
CA GLY A 362 21.23 5.21 0.99
C GLY A 362 20.02 5.54 0.13
N ASP A 363 20.23 5.71 -1.17
CA ASP A 363 19.20 5.98 -2.18
C ASP A 363 18.81 4.72 -2.97
N ASP A 364 19.56 3.61 -2.78
CA ASP A 364 19.31 2.35 -3.47
C ASP A 364 18.23 1.54 -2.77
N VAL A 365 17.33 0.94 -3.57
CA VAL A 365 16.22 0.10 -3.12
C VAL A 365 16.34 -1.27 -3.78
N SER A 366 16.45 -2.30 -2.97
CA SER A 366 16.32 -3.68 -3.40
C SER A 366 15.19 -4.37 -2.66
N TRP A 367 14.63 -5.43 -3.23
CA TRP A 367 13.46 -6.09 -2.63
C TRP A 367 13.39 -7.57 -2.94
N TYR A 368 12.68 -8.29 -2.09
CA TYR A 368 12.35 -9.71 -2.30
C TYR A 368 11.04 -10.06 -1.60
N TYR A 369 10.39 -11.10 -2.08
CA TYR A 369 9.22 -11.67 -1.42
C TYR A 369 9.65 -12.57 -0.26
N LYS A 370 8.98 -12.48 0.88
CA LYS A 370 9.26 -13.28 2.07
C LYS A 370 8.02 -14.09 2.45
N PRO A 371 7.97 -15.39 2.11
CA PRO A 371 6.94 -16.28 2.65
C PRO A 371 7.03 -16.36 4.17
N VAL A 372 5.91 -16.30 4.88
CA VAL A 372 5.89 -16.46 6.34
C VAL A 372 6.37 -17.88 6.71
N GLY A 373 7.44 -17.95 7.49
CA GLY A 373 8.12 -19.19 7.86
C GLY A 373 8.98 -19.80 6.75
N GLY A 374 9.07 -19.18 5.58
CA GLY A 374 9.96 -19.56 4.48
C GLY A 374 11.29 -18.82 4.52
N SER A 375 12.11 -19.01 3.50
CA SER A 375 13.42 -18.40 3.34
C SER A 375 13.38 -17.26 2.30
N ARG A 376 14.38 -16.35 2.34
CA ARG A 376 14.66 -15.39 1.26
C ARG A 376 14.94 -16.09 -0.06
N GLU A 377 15.48 -17.33 -0.01
CA GLU A 377 15.79 -18.14 -1.18
C GLU A 377 14.55 -18.71 -1.86
N ASP A 378 13.39 -18.66 -1.22
CA ASP A 378 12.12 -19.12 -1.76
C ASP A 378 11.48 -18.02 -2.59
N GLN A 379 11.78 -17.95 -3.89
CA GLN A 379 11.26 -16.94 -4.82
C GLN A 379 10.40 -17.52 -5.94
N PHE A 380 10.30 -18.84 -6.03
CA PHE A 380 9.50 -19.51 -7.07
C PHE A 380 9.17 -20.96 -6.69
N TYR A 381 8.15 -21.51 -7.32
CA TYR A 381 7.92 -22.96 -7.39
C TYR A 381 8.22 -23.47 -8.80
N ALA A 382 8.72 -24.71 -8.87
CA ALA A 382 8.89 -25.43 -10.13
C ALA A 382 8.14 -26.77 -10.04
N TYR A 383 7.54 -27.17 -11.15
CA TYR A 383 6.68 -28.33 -11.26
C TYR A 383 7.18 -29.24 -12.37
N PRO A 384 7.24 -30.57 -12.13
CA PRO A 384 7.67 -31.54 -13.14
C PRO A 384 6.68 -31.62 -14.31
N ALA A 385 7.12 -32.19 -15.43
CA ALA A 385 6.25 -32.54 -16.54
C ALA A 385 5.07 -33.41 -16.04
N GLY A 386 3.87 -33.17 -16.58
CA GLY A 386 2.63 -33.80 -16.14
C GLY A 386 1.88 -33.04 -15.03
N ALA A 387 2.48 -32.08 -14.35
CA ALA A 387 1.81 -31.32 -13.30
C ALA A 387 0.79 -30.31 -13.85
N ASP A 388 1.08 -29.64 -14.97
CA ASP A 388 0.13 -28.73 -15.62
C ASP A 388 -0.68 -29.48 -16.71
N PRO A 389 -2.00 -29.69 -16.52
CA PRO A 389 -2.84 -30.35 -17.52
C PRO A 389 -2.90 -29.63 -18.86
N ALA A 390 -2.68 -28.31 -18.90
CA ALA A 390 -2.65 -27.54 -20.13
C ALA A 390 -1.32 -27.73 -20.91
N ARG A 391 -0.27 -28.18 -20.20
CA ARG A 391 1.09 -28.40 -20.74
C ARG A 391 1.71 -29.71 -20.23
N PRO A 392 1.09 -30.87 -20.49
CA PRO A 392 1.46 -32.14 -19.84
C PRO A 392 2.90 -32.58 -20.12
N ASP A 393 3.48 -32.15 -21.26
CA ASP A 393 4.86 -32.49 -21.62
C ASP A 393 5.91 -31.46 -21.17
N CYS A 394 5.50 -30.45 -20.39
CA CYS A 394 6.36 -29.35 -20.00
C CYS A 394 6.63 -29.35 -18.49
N VAL A 395 7.81 -28.94 -18.11
CA VAL A 395 8.09 -28.43 -16.76
C VAL A 395 7.60 -27.00 -16.69
N THR A 396 7.04 -26.60 -15.56
CA THR A 396 6.53 -25.24 -15.36
C THR A 396 7.10 -24.62 -14.09
N ALA A 397 7.11 -23.29 -14.03
CA ALA A 397 7.54 -22.56 -12.86
C ALA A 397 6.61 -21.37 -12.60
N ASN A 398 6.36 -21.07 -11.33
CA ASN A 398 5.66 -19.87 -10.86
C ASN A 398 6.67 -18.99 -10.13
N VAL A 399 7.01 -17.83 -10.71
CA VAL A 399 8.02 -16.90 -10.20
C VAL A 399 7.30 -15.72 -9.54
N TRP A 400 7.25 -15.72 -8.20
CA TRP A 400 6.29 -14.94 -7.41
C TRP A 400 6.45 -13.43 -7.49
N ASN A 401 7.67 -12.92 -7.60
CA ASN A 401 7.95 -11.50 -7.63
C ASN A 401 8.57 -11.06 -8.96
N TYR A 402 8.20 -11.76 -10.04
CA TYR A 402 8.74 -11.52 -11.37
C TYR A 402 8.53 -10.08 -11.84
N ASP A 403 9.56 -9.50 -12.40
CA ASP A 403 9.51 -8.31 -13.25
C ASP A 403 10.29 -8.52 -14.56
N PRO A 404 10.14 -7.65 -15.58
CA PRO A 404 10.75 -7.86 -16.89
C PRO A 404 12.28 -7.96 -16.94
N ALA A 405 12.99 -7.54 -15.87
CA ALA A 405 14.44 -7.66 -15.77
C ALA A 405 14.91 -9.05 -15.27
N TRP A 406 13.99 -9.86 -14.73
CA TRP A 406 14.31 -11.19 -14.25
C TRP A 406 14.52 -12.16 -15.41
N LYS A 407 15.41 -13.14 -15.21
CA LYS A 407 15.68 -14.24 -16.16
C LYS A 407 15.23 -15.54 -15.55
N VAL A 408 14.48 -16.31 -16.29
CA VAL A 408 14.02 -17.65 -15.90
C VAL A 408 14.58 -18.64 -16.91
N CYS A 409 15.60 -19.38 -16.51
CA CYS A 409 16.36 -20.29 -17.35
C CYS A 409 16.17 -21.74 -16.92
N TRP A 410 16.53 -22.67 -17.77
CA TRP A 410 16.48 -24.08 -17.44
C TRP A 410 17.66 -24.87 -18.01
N TYR A 411 17.95 -25.96 -17.33
CA TYR A 411 19.00 -26.91 -17.67
C TYR A 411 18.40 -28.31 -17.75
N GLU A 412 18.91 -29.11 -18.63
CA GLU A 412 18.59 -30.53 -18.80
C GLU A 412 19.86 -31.33 -18.65
N ASP A 413 19.92 -32.29 -17.69
CA ASP A 413 21.11 -33.09 -17.37
C ASP A 413 22.37 -32.23 -17.15
N GLY A 414 22.19 -31.03 -16.57
CA GLY A 414 23.26 -30.07 -16.30
C GLY A 414 23.66 -29.19 -17.49
N GLU A 415 23.09 -29.40 -18.68
CA GLU A 415 23.32 -28.59 -19.89
C GLU A 415 22.34 -27.43 -19.97
N PHE A 416 22.85 -26.19 -20.14
CA PHE A 416 22.01 -25.00 -20.32
C PHE A 416 21.18 -25.09 -21.61
N LYS A 417 19.87 -24.91 -21.50
CA LYS A 417 18.94 -25.01 -22.64
C LYS A 417 18.35 -23.67 -23.08
N GLY A 418 18.53 -22.62 -22.28
CA GLY A 418 18.02 -21.27 -22.59
C GLY A 418 16.99 -20.77 -21.58
N GLU A 419 16.26 -19.72 -21.98
CA GLU A 419 15.18 -19.15 -21.16
C GLU A 419 13.89 -19.95 -21.30
N MET A 420 13.14 -20.07 -20.21
CA MET A 420 11.77 -20.61 -20.23
C MET A 420 10.81 -19.61 -20.87
N THR A 421 9.75 -20.11 -21.49
CA THR A 421 8.73 -19.27 -22.12
C THR A 421 7.68 -18.83 -21.09
N ARG A 422 7.49 -17.52 -20.94
CA ARG A 422 6.44 -16.95 -20.08
C ARG A 422 5.04 -17.17 -20.66
N TYR A 423 4.05 -17.42 -19.81
CA TYR A 423 2.65 -17.59 -20.23
C TYR A 423 1.67 -17.16 -19.13
N SER A 424 0.42 -16.91 -19.51
CA SER A 424 -0.71 -16.73 -18.60
C SER A 424 -1.42 -18.05 -18.33
N GLY A 425 -1.80 -18.30 -17.10
CA GLY A 425 -2.44 -19.54 -16.69
C GLY A 425 -2.77 -19.57 -15.20
N TRP A 426 -3.05 -20.76 -14.69
CA TRP A 426 -3.37 -21.01 -13.30
C TRP A 426 -2.24 -21.80 -12.64
N ASP A 427 -1.83 -21.34 -11.46
CA ASP A 427 -0.84 -22.08 -10.67
C ASP A 427 -1.39 -23.39 -10.15
N ARG A 428 -0.58 -24.44 -10.20
CA ARG A 428 -1.00 -25.80 -9.84
C ARG A 428 -1.26 -25.97 -8.36
N THR A 429 -0.42 -25.37 -7.52
CA THR A 429 -0.53 -25.54 -6.06
C THR A 429 -1.87 -25.01 -5.53
N ILE A 430 -2.25 -23.80 -5.93
CA ILE A 430 -3.53 -23.22 -5.50
C ILE A 430 -4.72 -23.96 -6.16
N CYS A 431 -4.61 -24.38 -7.42
CA CYS A 431 -5.66 -25.16 -8.07
C CYS A 431 -5.93 -26.47 -7.32
N GLU A 432 -4.91 -27.22 -6.96
CA GLU A 432 -5.02 -28.49 -6.23
C GLU A 432 -5.55 -28.27 -4.80
N ASP A 433 -5.10 -27.23 -4.09
CA ASP A 433 -5.60 -26.92 -2.76
C ASP A 433 -7.09 -26.55 -2.79
N VAL A 434 -7.51 -25.73 -3.75
CA VAL A 434 -8.92 -25.35 -3.95
C VAL A 434 -9.78 -26.58 -4.31
N GLU A 435 -9.32 -27.42 -5.23
CA GLU A 435 -10.04 -28.63 -5.65
C GLU A 435 -10.24 -29.60 -4.46
N ALA A 436 -9.19 -29.80 -3.68
CA ALA A 436 -9.23 -30.73 -2.54
C ALA A 436 -10.08 -30.23 -1.38
N ARG A 437 -10.09 -28.92 -1.09
CA ARG A 437 -10.55 -28.37 0.18
C ARG A 437 -11.77 -27.46 0.07
N ARG A 438 -11.98 -26.73 -1.06
CA ARG A 438 -13.01 -25.69 -1.16
C ARG A 438 -14.38 -26.14 -0.67
N GLU A 439 -14.88 -27.26 -1.17
CA GLU A 439 -16.23 -27.75 -0.82
C GLU A 439 -16.36 -28.20 0.65
N LYS A 440 -15.28 -28.63 1.27
CA LYS A 440 -15.28 -29.19 2.62
C LYS A 440 -14.91 -28.16 3.69
N GLU A 441 -13.92 -27.33 3.41
CA GLU A 441 -13.23 -26.52 4.42
C GLU A 441 -13.39 -25.02 4.23
N PHE A 442 -13.50 -24.49 2.98
CA PHE A 442 -13.58 -23.06 2.77
C PHE A 442 -14.92 -22.51 3.22
N LYS A 443 -14.89 -21.40 3.95
CA LYS A 443 -16.07 -20.63 4.35
C LYS A 443 -16.81 -20.07 3.13
N TRP A 444 -16.06 -19.56 2.15
CA TRP A 444 -16.61 -18.99 0.93
C TRP A 444 -16.32 -19.88 -0.27
N LYS A 445 -17.37 -20.47 -0.84
CA LYS A 445 -17.27 -21.43 -1.96
C LYS A 445 -16.97 -20.77 -3.31
N TYR A 446 -17.09 -19.44 -3.39
CA TYR A 446 -16.86 -18.68 -4.62
C TYR A 446 -15.40 -18.28 -4.83
N ILE A 447 -14.55 -18.33 -3.80
CA ILE A 447 -13.14 -18.01 -3.93
C ILE A 447 -12.35 -19.18 -4.53
N GLY A 448 -11.25 -18.88 -5.21
CA GLY A 448 -10.43 -19.91 -5.84
C GLY A 448 -9.17 -19.36 -6.51
N ALA A 449 -8.55 -20.21 -7.33
CA ALA A 449 -7.39 -19.81 -8.13
C ALA A 449 -7.78 -18.76 -9.16
N GLY A 450 -6.89 -17.79 -9.34
CA GLY A 450 -6.95 -16.76 -10.38
C GLY A 450 -5.92 -17.03 -11.49
N GLU A 451 -6.17 -16.45 -12.65
CA GLU A 451 -5.15 -16.44 -13.72
C GLU A 451 -3.98 -15.55 -13.32
N THR A 452 -2.76 -15.99 -13.63
CA THR A 452 -1.54 -15.21 -13.38
C THR A 452 -0.65 -15.15 -14.60
N GLU A 453 0.20 -14.13 -14.70
CA GLU A 453 1.11 -13.88 -15.83
C GLU A 453 2.58 -14.14 -15.49
N HIS A 454 2.88 -14.64 -14.31
CA HIS A 454 4.27 -14.94 -13.90
C HIS A 454 4.58 -16.44 -13.89
N LEU A 455 3.91 -17.18 -14.81
CA LEU A 455 4.19 -18.58 -15.08
C LEU A 455 5.14 -18.73 -16.28
N PHE A 456 5.97 -19.79 -16.20
CA PHE A 456 6.97 -20.12 -17.22
C PHE A 456 6.93 -21.60 -17.53
N TYR A 457 7.26 -21.99 -18.78
CA TYR A 457 7.35 -23.38 -19.17
C TYR A 457 8.55 -23.66 -20.06
N ALA A 458 9.04 -24.90 -20.02
CA ALA A 458 9.99 -25.48 -20.96
C ALA A 458 9.64 -26.94 -21.23
N LYS A 459 9.98 -27.42 -22.41
CA LYS A 459 9.72 -28.82 -22.82
C LYS A 459 11.00 -29.62 -22.78
N PRO A 460 11.17 -30.56 -21.82
CA PRO A 460 12.30 -31.50 -21.80
C PRO A 460 12.35 -32.38 -23.03
N SER A 461 13.53 -32.83 -23.36
CA SER A 461 13.74 -33.78 -24.47
C SER A 461 13.35 -35.21 -24.09
N SER A 462 13.41 -35.55 -22.81
CA SER A 462 13.05 -36.84 -22.21
C SER A 462 12.31 -36.69 -20.91
N PRO A 463 11.32 -37.56 -20.60
CA PRO A 463 10.66 -37.59 -19.29
C PRO A 463 11.59 -37.96 -18.13
N GLU A 464 12.71 -38.62 -18.39
CA GLU A 464 13.68 -39.06 -17.39
C GLU A 464 14.81 -38.04 -17.15
N ALA A 465 14.86 -36.96 -17.93
CA ALA A 465 15.88 -35.92 -17.80
C ALA A 465 15.81 -35.21 -16.46
N VAL A 466 16.94 -34.95 -15.82
CA VAL A 466 17.05 -34.11 -14.61
C VAL A 466 16.95 -32.65 -15.07
N ILE A 467 15.92 -31.97 -14.57
CA ILE A 467 15.68 -30.57 -14.93
C ILE A 467 16.03 -29.68 -13.75
N THR A 468 16.84 -28.66 -14.01
CA THR A 468 17.09 -27.56 -13.06
C THR A 468 16.47 -26.30 -13.62
N VAL A 469 15.60 -25.66 -12.84
CA VAL A 469 15.09 -24.30 -13.11
C VAL A 469 15.95 -23.31 -12.32
N GLU A 470 16.45 -22.29 -13.03
CA GLU A 470 17.25 -21.22 -12.47
C GLU A 470 16.56 -19.88 -12.72
N VAL A 471 16.36 -19.12 -11.64
CA VAL A 471 15.78 -17.78 -11.69
C VAL A 471 16.83 -16.80 -11.21
N THR A 472 17.10 -15.76 -12.01
CA THR A 472 17.96 -14.64 -11.62
C THR A 472 17.13 -13.38 -11.53
N ASP A 473 17.11 -12.76 -10.35
CA ASP A 473 16.39 -11.51 -10.15
C ASP A 473 17.14 -10.29 -10.75
N ARG A 474 16.52 -9.11 -10.70
CA ARG A 474 17.12 -7.88 -11.22
C ARG A 474 18.37 -7.41 -10.49
N PHE A 475 18.61 -7.92 -9.27
CA PHE A 475 19.75 -7.60 -8.43
C PHE A 475 20.91 -8.61 -8.61
N GLY A 476 20.72 -9.63 -9.45
CA GLY A 476 21.70 -10.67 -9.75
C GLY A 476 21.71 -11.84 -8.75
N ASN A 477 20.73 -11.92 -7.83
CA ASN A 477 20.58 -13.10 -6.98
C ASN A 477 20.07 -14.27 -7.81
N VAL A 478 20.61 -15.46 -7.56
CA VAL A 478 20.31 -16.68 -8.33
C VAL A 478 19.64 -17.71 -7.41
N TYR A 479 18.49 -18.17 -7.83
CA TYR A 479 17.66 -19.17 -7.15
C TYR A 479 17.55 -20.41 -8.03
N ARG A 480 17.71 -21.62 -7.46
CA ARG A 480 17.67 -22.86 -8.21
C ARG A 480 16.79 -23.91 -7.56
N LYS A 481 16.10 -24.70 -8.40
CA LYS A 481 15.35 -25.90 -8.00
C LYS A 481 15.52 -27.01 -9.01
N ASP A 482 15.82 -28.19 -8.52
CA ASP A 482 15.90 -29.43 -9.29
C ASP A 482 14.53 -30.15 -9.25
N LEU A 483 14.14 -30.76 -10.38
CA LEU A 483 12.90 -31.51 -10.59
C LEU A 483 13.19 -32.96 -10.96
#